data_2119103559825b0ea96570ad23731932
#
_entry.id   2119103559825b0ea96570ad23731932
#
_cell.length_a   1.000
_cell.length_b   1.000
_cell.length_c   1.000
_cell.angle_alpha   90.00
_cell.angle_beta   90.00
_cell.angle_gamma   90.00
#
_symmetry.space_group_name_H-M   'P 1'
#
loop_
_entity.id
_entity.type
_entity.pdbx_description
1 polymer ?
#
loop_
_entity_poly.entity_id
_entity_poly.type
_entity_poly.pdbx_seq_one_letter_code
_entity_poly.pdbx_strand_id
1 'polypeptide(L)'
;GLIDKEYSAEYVKKYPNAVDKVHLMSPSAYKSEMYESLIELVNQDKVKFTAAYDNKGYLTVFDINEKQLASEKEKIRKELLAQKLDEKEFEAKLNERLGQIQNVKQKTIKLDWQDELALSNIDALKEEAINMVRKKRESGKDSFELTPEKANILHDDRAYCLAMAGYALMQERRKNITKRKNTTATEELVKQLTIRRGYRSGSF
;
A
#
# COMPACT_ATOMS: atom_id res chain seq x y z
N GLY A 1 -17.06 -21.22 11.31
CA GLY A 1 -17.45 -20.04 10.52
C GLY A 1 -16.60 -18.83 10.81
N LEU A 2 -16.69 -17.80 9.98
CA LEU A 2 -16.05 -16.50 10.17
C LEU A 2 -17.09 -15.50 10.67
N ILE A 3 -16.67 -14.60 11.56
CA ILE A 3 -17.55 -13.58 12.15
C ILE A 3 -16.76 -12.27 12.31
N ASP A 4 -17.49 -11.16 12.29
CA ASP A 4 -17.04 -9.88 12.77
C ASP A 4 -17.65 -9.63 14.17
N LYS A 5 -16.82 -9.67 15.18
CA LYS A 5 -17.26 -9.49 16.58
C LYS A 5 -17.66 -8.05 16.92
N GLU A 6 -17.11 -7.09 16.21
CA GLU A 6 -17.42 -5.67 16.44
C GLU A 6 -18.77 -5.29 15.79
N TYR A 7 -19.14 -5.98 14.69
CA TYR A 7 -20.37 -5.66 13.94
C TYR A 7 -21.64 -6.15 14.63
N SER A 8 -21.61 -7.32 15.27
CA SER A 8 -22.81 -7.88 15.90
C SER A 8 -22.51 -8.75 17.11
N ALA A 9 -22.75 -8.20 18.29
CA ALA A 9 -22.64 -8.92 19.55
C ALA A 9 -23.62 -10.10 19.68
N GLU A 10 -24.76 -10.08 18.96
CA GLU A 10 -25.74 -11.14 18.96
C GLU A 10 -25.20 -12.40 18.29
N TYR A 11 -24.52 -12.27 17.16
CA TYR A 11 -23.92 -13.40 16.45
C TYR A 11 -22.75 -14.03 17.23
N VAL A 12 -22.04 -13.25 18.05
CA VAL A 12 -21.00 -13.81 18.94
C VAL A 12 -21.58 -14.82 19.91
N LYS A 13 -22.74 -14.53 20.47
CA LYS A 13 -23.45 -15.46 21.39
C LYS A 13 -23.99 -16.70 20.65
N LYS A 14 -24.48 -16.52 19.43
CA LYS A 14 -25.07 -17.60 18.62
C LYS A 14 -23.99 -18.54 18.05
N TYR A 15 -22.79 -18.02 17.77
CA TYR A 15 -21.69 -18.78 17.15
C TYR A 15 -20.39 -18.63 17.95
N PRO A 16 -20.29 -19.18 19.17
CA PRO A 16 -19.15 -18.95 20.07
C PRO A 16 -17.81 -19.46 19.51
N ASN A 17 -17.85 -20.47 18.62
CA ASN A 17 -16.66 -21.04 17.99
C ASN A 17 -16.30 -20.38 16.64
N ALA A 18 -16.95 -19.29 16.26
CA ALA A 18 -16.62 -18.57 15.04
C ALA A 18 -15.34 -17.75 15.22
N VAL A 19 -14.50 -17.76 14.20
CA VAL A 19 -13.23 -17.03 14.19
C VAL A 19 -13.46 -15.59 13.75
N ASP A 20 -12.95 -14.64 14.54
CA ASP A 20 -12.99 -13.21 14.25
C ASP A 20 -11.95 -12.82 13.18
N LYS A 21 -12.34 -12.94 11.92
CA LYS A 21 -11.48 -12.67 10.77
C LYS A 21 -12.12 -11.78 9.69
N VAL A 22 -13.40 -11.47 9.86
CA VAL A 22 -14.14 -10.65 8.89
C VAL A 22 -14.38 -9.30 9.51
N HIS A 23 -14.12 -8.24 8.77
CA HIS A 23 -14.48 -6.88 9.17
C HIS A 23 -15.57 -6.37 8.24
N LEU A 24 -16.79 -6.24 8.76
CA LEU A 24 -17.95 -5.71 8.03
C LEU A 24 -17.98 -4.20 8.16
N MET A 25 -18.19 -3.52 7.05
CA MET A 25 -18.36 -2.07 7.02
C MET A 25 -19.46 -1.67 6.08
N SER A 26 -20.07 -0.52 6.31
CA SER A 26 -21.02 0.09 5.39
C SER A 26 -20.25 0.99 4.40
N PRO A 27 -20.02 0.52 3.17
CA PRO A 27 -19.16 1.25 2.24
C PRO A 27 -19.68 2.63 1.87
N SER A 28 -21.01 2.78 1.74
CA SER A 28 -21.64 4.05 1.34
C SER A 28 -21.38 5.19 2.32
N ALA A 29 -21.22 4.88 3.62
CA ALA A 29 -20.95 5.87 4.65
C ALA A 29 -19.52 6.43 4.57
N TYR A 30 -18.56 5.65 4.06
CA TYR A 30 -17.13 5.94 4.08
C TYR A 30 -16.52 6.07 2.68
N LYS A 31 -17.34 6.15 1.62
CA LYS A 31 -16.84 6.14 0.23
C LYS A 31 -15.79 7.23 -0.03
N SER A 32 -16.03 8.44 0.48
CA SER A 32 -15.09 9.57 0.33
C SER A 32 -13.76 9.28 1.03
N GLU A 33 -13.82 8.90 2.30
CA GLU A 33 -12.62 8.61 3.11
C GLU A 33 -11.81 7.43 2.59
N MET A 34 -12.47 6.43 1.98
CA MET A 34 -11.79 5.30 1.36
C MET A 34 -10.95 5.71 0.16
N TYR A 35 -11.53 6.48 -0.76
CA TYR A 35 -10.80 6.96 -1.93
C TYR A 35 -9.73 7.99 -1.58
N GLU A 36 -9.97 8.87 -0.62
CA GLU A 36 -8.96 9.80 -0.11
C GLU A 36 -7.76 9.04 0.50
N SER A 37 -8.04 7.99 1.29
CA SER A 37 -6.99 7.12 1.84
C SER A 37 -6.21 6.40 0.74
N LEU A 38 -6.87 5.94 -0.32
CA LEU A 38 -6.21 5.32 -1.47
C LEU A 38 -5.32 6.32 -2.19
N ILE A 39 -5.80 7.53 -2.46
CA ILE A 39 -5.01 8.60 -3.10
C ILE A 39 -3.77 8.92 -2.23
N GLU A 40 -3.93 9.01 -0.92
CA GLU A 40 -2.80 9.23 -0.01
C GLU A 40 -1.77 8.10 -0.11
N LEU A 41 -2.20 6.84 -0.12
CA LEU A 41 -1.31 5.68 -0.25
C LEU A 41 -0.59 5.65 -1.59
N VAL A 42 -1.26 6.01 -2.69
CA VAL A 42 -0.64 6.12 -4.02
C VAL A 42 0.40 7.23 -4.04
N ASN A 43 0.08 8.42 -3.53
CA ASN A 43 1.00 9.55 -3.45
C ASN A 43 2.23 9.29 -2.57
N GLN A 44 2.12 8.36 -1.61
CA GLN A 44 3.22 7.91 -0.76
C GLN A 44 4.00 6.72 -1.33
N ASP A 45 3.76 6.31 -2.58
CA ASP A 45 4.36 5.11 -3.21
C ASP A 45 4.15 3.82 -2.40
N LYS A 46 3.02 3.72 -1.67
CA LYS A 46 2.68 2.54 -0.86
C LYS A 46 1.88 1.50 -1.62
N VAL A 47 1.28 1.88 -2.73
CA VAL A 47 0.58 0.96 -3.63
C VAL A 47 1.54 0.59 -4.75
N LYS A 48 1.89 -0.70 -4.81
CA LYS A 48 2.75 -1.24 -5.85
C LYS A 48 2.01 -2.37 -6.56
N PHE A 49 1.99 -2.30 -7.86
CA PHE A 49 1.49 -3.39 -8.70
C PHE A 49 2.65 -4.28 -9.12
N THR A 50 2.35 -5.55 -9.38
CA THR A 50 3.33 -6.53 -9.85
C THR A 50 3.93 -6.15 -11.21
N ALA A 51 5.03 -6.81 -11.55
CA ALA A 51 5.85 -6.60 -12.72
C ALA A 51 5.08 -6.58 -14.06
N ALA A 52 5.76 -6.21 -15.13
CA ALA A 52 5.21 -6.13 -16.47
C ALA A 52 4.65 -7.48 -16.94
N TYR A 53 3.38 -7.47 -17.34
CA TYR A 53 2.65 -8.59 -17.92
C TYR A 53 2.38 -8.29 -19.39
N ASP A 54 2.70 -9.22 -20.29
CA ASP A 54 2.66 -9.00 -21.75
C ASP A 54 1.34 -9.41 -22.40
N ASN A 55 0.33 -9.83 -21.65
CA ASN A 55 -0.96 -10.34 -22.11
C ASN A 55 -0.88 -11.57 -23.04
N LYS A 56 0.28 -12.23 -23.10
CA LYS A 56 0.53 -13.43 -23.88
C LYS A 56 0.77 -14.67 -23.02
N GLY A 57 0.41 -14.59 -21.74
CA GLY A 57 0.63 -15.66 -20.77
C GLY A 57 2.06 -15.71 -20.22
N TYR A 58 2.82 -14.62 -20.33
CA TYR A 58 4.18 -14.54 -19.79
C TYR A 58 4.32 -13.35 -18.85
N LEU A 59 4.98 -13.58 -17.72
CA LEU A 59 5.35 -12.56 -16.75
C LEU A 59 6.86 -12.36 -16.81
N THR A 60 7.26 -11.11 -16.99
CA THR A 60 8.65 -10.71 -16.89
C THR A 60 8.97 -10.30 -15.47
N VAL A 61 9.87 -11.03 -14.81
CA VAL A 61 10.32 -10.79 -13.45
C VAL A 61 11.79 -10.39 -13.47
N PHE A 62 12.15 -9.38 -12.68
CA PHE A 62 13.54 -9.01 -12.49
C PHE A 62 14.14 -9.82 -11.32
N ASP A 63 15.16 -10.60 -11.58
CA ASP A 63 15.88 -11.39 -10.57
C ASP A 63 16.90 -10.52 -9.80
N ILE A 64 16.45 -9.34 -9.40
CA ILE A 64 17.23 -8.41 -8.58
C ILE A 64 16.31 -7.76 -7.55
N ASN A 65 16.64 -7.87 -6.28
CA ASN A 65 15.84 -7.23 -5.25
C ASN A 65 16.16 -5.70 -5.17
N GLU A 66 15.25 -4.93 -4.58
CA GLU A 66 15.37 -3.47 -4.49
C GLU A 66 16.69 -3.02 -3.82
N LYS A 67 17.18 -3.77 -2.82
CA LYS A 67 18.45 -3.43 -2.12
C LYS A 67 19.66 -3.65 -3.02
N GLN A 68 19.66 -4.73 -3.80
CA GLN A 68 20.72 -5.01 -4.76
C GLN A 68 20.71 -3.98 -5.88
N LEU A 69 19.54 -3.63 -6.40
CA LEU A 69 19.40 -2.58 -7.43
C LEU A 69 19.89 -1.23 -6.92
N ALA A 70 19.54 -0.85 -5.69
CA ALA A 70 20.02 0.38 -5.08
C ALA A 70 21.54 0.38 -4.90
N SER A 71 22.12 -0.75 -4.48
CA SER A 71 23.59 -0.90 -4.35
C SER A 71 24.29 -0.77 -5.70
N GLU A 72 23.78 -1.42 -6.75
CA GLU A 72 24.34 -1.32 -8.11
C GLU A 72 24.20 0.10 -8.67
N LYS A 73 23.05 0.76 -8.45
CA LYS A 73 22.83 2.15 -8.82
C LYS A 73 23.85 3.09 -8.18
N GLU A 74 24.15 2.87 -6.91
CA GLU A 74 25.11 3.69 -6.17
C GLU A 74 26.56 3.46 -6.66
N LYS A 75 26.92 2.23 -7.04
CA LYS A 75 28.22 1.92 -7.65
C LYS A 75 28.38 2.64 -8.99
N ILE A 76 27.38 2.48 -9.89
CA ILE A 76 27.40 3.12 -11.20
C ILE A 76 27.48 4.65 -11.05
N ARG A 77 26.73 5.20 -10.10
CA ARG A 77 26.74 6.64 -9.82
C ARG A 77 28.12 7.13 -9.42
N LYS A 78 28.83 6.41 -8.53
CA LYS A 78 30.21 6.75 -8.13
C LYS A 78 31.17 6.67 -9.30
N GLU A 79 31.05 5.64 -10.14
CA GLU A 79 31.88 5.49 -11.34
C GLU A 79 31.65 6.62 -12.34
N LEU A 80 30.40 7.02 -12.57
CA LEU A 80 30.07 8.10 -13.50
C LEU A 80 30.47 9.49 -12.98
N LEU A 81 30.39 9.73 -11.67
CA LEU A 81 30.86 10.97 -11.06
C LEU A 81 32.38 11.20 -11.27
N ALA A 82 33.16 10.12 -11.34
CA ALA A 82 34.60 10.22 -11.64
C ALA A 82 34.88 10.67 -13.09
N GLN A 83 33.92 10.58 -14.00
CA GLN A 83 34.06 10.91 -15.43
C GLN A 83 33.80 12.39 -15.76
N LYS A 84 33.40 13.22 -14.79
CA LYS A 84 33.13 14.68 -14.98
C LYS A 84 32.18 14.96 -16.17
N LEU A 85 31.11 14.16 -16.29
CA LEU A 85 30.10 14.29 -17.33
C LEU A 85 29.15 15.48 -17.05
N ASP A 86 28.56 16.02 -18.10
CA ASP A 86 27.44 16.94 -17.97
C ASP A 86 26.20 16.22 -17.39
N GLU A 87 25.31 16.97 -16.72
CA GLU A 87 24.16 16.43 -15.98
C GLU A 87 23.26 15.56 -16.86
N LYS A 88 23.00 15.99 -18.10
CA LYS A 88 22.19 15.24 -19.08
C LYS A 88 22.86 13.96 -19.54
N GLU A 89 24.17 14.03 -19.81
CA GLU A 89 24.95 12.84 -20.21
C GLU A 89 25.09 11.87 -19.04
N PHE A 90 25.21 12.37 -17.82
CA PHE A 90 25.26 11.54 -16.61
C PHE A 90 23.96 10.75 -16.42
N GLU A 91 22.80 11.41 -16.50
CA GLU A 91 21.50 10.73 -16.37
C GLU A 91 21.26 9.72 -17.51
N ALA A 92 21.58 10.07 -18.74
CA ALA A 92 21.45 9.17 -19.88
C ALA A 92 22.30 7.89 -19.70
N LYS A 93 23.58 8.02 -19.34
CA LYS A 93 24.47 6.88 -19.10
C LYS A 93 24.07 6.07 -17.87
N LEU A 94 23.58 6.72 -16.82
CA LEU A 94 23.08 6.03 -15.63
C LEU A 94 21.88 5.15 -15.99
N ASN A 95 20.92 5.68 -16.72
CA ASN A 95 19.72 4.98 -17.14
C ASN A 95 20.06 3.85 -18.13
N GLU A 96 20.97 4.06 -19.07
CA GLU A 96 21.44 3.04 -20.01
C GLU A 96 22.07 1.85 -19.26
N ARG A 97 23.00 2.09 -18.34
CA ARG A 97 23.66 1.02 -17.56
C ARG A 97 22.70 0.29 -16.63
N LEU A 98 21.75 1.02 -16.01
CA LEU A 98 20.70 0.38 -15.22
C LEU A 98 19.80 -0.49 -16.07
N GLY A 99 19.44 -0.03 -17.28
CA GLY A 99 18.68 -0.81 -18.26
C GLY A 99 19.41 -2.09 -18.69
N GLN A 100 20.72 -2.02 -18.91
CA GLN A 100 21.55 -3.19 -19.22
C GLN A 100 21.53 -4.23 -18.09
N ILE A 101 21.69 -3.80 -16.82
CA ILE A 101 21.64 -4.70 -15.65
C ILE A 101 20.25 -5.33 -15.51
N GLN A 102 19.20 -4.56 -15.70
CA GLN A 102 17.82 -5.06 -15.65
C GLN A 102 17.57 -6.09 -16.76
N ASN A 103 18.00 -5.82 -17.96
CA ASN A 103 17.83 -6.75 -19.10
C ASN A 103 18.58 -8.07 -18.90
N VAL A 104 19.79 -8.06 -18.34
CA VAL A 104 20.57 -9.28 -18.08
C VAL A 104 19.94 -10.14 -16.98
N LYS A 105 19.26 -9.52 -16.01
CA LYS A 105 18.62 -10.22 -14.89
C LYS A 105 17.10 -10.41 -15.06
N GLN A 106 16.63 -10.29 -16.29
CA GLN A 106 15.24 -10.48 -16.63
C GLN A 106 14.95 -11.97 -16.83
N LYS A 107 13.94 -12.49 -16.15
CA LYS A 107 13.45 -13.85 -16.30
C LYS A 107 12.01 -13.83 -16.77
N THR A 108 11.72 -14.52 -17.87
CA THR A 108 10.35 -14.70 -18.34
C THR A 108 9.79 -16.00 -17.79
N ILE A 109 8.67 -15.92 -17.10
CA ILE A 109 7.97 -17.04 -16.50
C ILE A 109 6.67 -17.24 -17.28
N LYS A 110 6.41 -18.48 -17.73
CA LYS A 110 5.12 -18.82 -18.30
C LYS A 110 4.10 -18.95 -17.17
N LEU A 111 2.98 -18.26 -17.32
CA LEU A 111 1.89 -18.27 -16.36
C LEU A 111 0.96 -19.45 -16.59
N ASP A 112 0.34 -19.94 -15.54
CA ASP A 112 -0.85 -20.76 -15.68
C ASP A 112 -2.08 -19.88 -15.90
N TRP A 113 -3.23 -20.49 -16.21
CA TRP A 113 -4.45 -19.74 -16.50
C TRP A 113 -4.99 -18.96 -15.29
N GLN A 114 -4.72 -19.42 -14.05
CA GLN A 114 -5.16 -18.76 -12.81
C GLN A 114 -4.34 -17.49 -12.57
N ASP A 115 -3.03 -17.59 -12.76
CA ASP A 115 -2.11 -16.45 -12.64
C ASP A 115 -2.39 -15.40 -13.72
N GLU A 116 -2.66 -15.85 -14.96
CA GLU A 116 -3.01 -14.95 -16.05
C GLU A 116 -4.32 -14.21 -15.78
N LEU A 117 -5.34 -14.91 -15.28
CA LEU A 117 -6.60 -14.31 -14.87
C LEU A 117 -6.41 -13.29 -13.73
N ALA A 118 -5.57 -13.61 -12.75
CA ALA A 118 -5.27 -12.70 -11.64
C ALA A 118 -4.60 -11.41 -12.13
N LEU A 119 -3.62 -11.52 -13.03
CA LEU A 119 -2.94 -10.35 -13.60
C LEU A 119 -3.85 -9.53 -14.52
N SER A 120 -4.72 -10.16 -15.29
CA SER A 120 -5.74 -9.49 -16.08
C SER A 120 -6.71 -8.70 -15.20
N ASN A 121 -7.10 -9.23 -14.04
CA ASN A 121 -7.91 -8.50 -13.06
C ASN A 121 -7.17 -7.29 -12.46
N ILE A 122 -5.84 -7.38 -12.28
CA ILE A 122 -5.03 -6.25 -11.82
C ILE A 122 -4.97 -5.15 -12.89
N ASP A 123 -4.85 -5.51 -14.17
CA ASP A 123 -4.87 -4.53 -15.26
C ASP A 123 -6.24 -3.87 -15.40
N ALA A 124 -7.33 -4.63 -15.27
CA ALA A 124 -8.68 -4.08 -15.23
C ALA A 124 -8.87 -3.13 -14.02
N LEU A 125 -8.34 -3.47 -12.84
CA LEU A 125 -8.34 -2.60 -11.67
C LEU A 125 -7.60 -1.28 -11.93
N LYS A 126 -6.43 -1.33 -12.59
CA LYS A 126 -5.69 -0.11 -12.97
C LYS A 126 -6.51 0.76 -13.92
N GLU A 127 -7.18 0.15 -14.91
CA GLU A 127 -8.04 0.87 -15.85
C GLU A 127 -9.21 1.53 -15.12
N GLU A 128 -9.89 0.84 -14.21
CA GLU A 128 -10.93 1.40 -13.38
C GLU A 128 -10.40 2.58 -12.55
N ALA A 129 -9.28 2.41 -11.84
CA ALA A 129 -8.70 3.42 -10.97
C ALA A 129 -8.29 4.70 -11.71
N ILE A 130 -7.72 4.59 -12.92
CA ILE A 130 -7.31 5.73 -13.75
C ILE A 130 -8.53 6.52 -14.25
N ASN A 131 -9.66 5.84 -14.48
CA ASN A 131 -10.88 6.46 -14.96
C ASN A 131 -11.81 6.97 -13.85
N MET A 132 -11.41 6.88 -12.59
CA MET A 132 -12.14 7.49 -11.49
C MET A 132 -11.95 9.00 -11.43
N VAL A 133 -13.04 9.73 -11.30
CA VAL A 133 -13.04 11.19 -11.15
C VAL A 133 -13.63 11.61 -9.81
N ARG A 134 -13.01 12.61 -9.22
CA ARG A 134 -13.48 13.26 -7.99
C ARG A 134 -14.44 14.39 -8.33
N LYS A 135 -15.64 14.34 -7.79
CA LYS A 135 -16.65 15.40 -7.92
C LYS A 135 -16.98 16.00 -6.56
N LYS A 136 -16.94 17.30 -6.43
CA LYS A 136 -17.45 17.99 -5.25
C LYS A 136 -18.97 17.98 -5.25
N ARG A 137 -19.58 17.56 -4.14
CA ARG A 137 -21.03 17.65 -3.93
C ARG A 137 -21.35 18.90 -3.11
N GLU A 138 -22.56 19.42 -3.28
CA GLU A 138 -23.08 20.55 -2.49
C GLU A 138 -23.07 20.26 -0.97
N SER A 139 -23.18 18.98 -0.58
CA SER A 139 -23.10 18.51 0.80
C SER A 139 -21.71 18.66 1.43
N GLY A 140 -20.69 19.12 0.69
CA GLY A 140 -19.30 19.26 1.13
C GLY A 140 -18.49 17.95 1.14
N LYS A 141 -19.12 16.79 0.93
CA LYS A 141 -18.42 15.52 0.75
C LYS A 141 -18.12 15.28 -0.72
N ASP A 142 -16.93 14.80 -1.00
CA ASP A 142 -16.56 14.42 -2.36
C ASP A 142 -17.20 13.10 -2.77
N SER A 143 -17.59 12.98 -4.03
CA SER A 143 -17.97 11.71 -4.64
C SER A 143 -16.90 11.25 -5.62
N PHE A 144 -16.76 9.95 -5.75
CA PHE A 144 -15.86 9.29 -6.67
C PHE A 144 -16.69 8.41 -7.59
N GLU A 145 -16.57 8.65 -8.88
CA GLU A 145 -17.39 8.01 -9.92
C GLU A 145 -16.51 7.79 -11.16
N LEU A 146 -16.86 6.81 -11.98
CA LEU A 146 -16.23 6.66 -13.29
C LEU A 146 -16.52 7.87 -14.19
N THR A 147 -15.62 8.15 -15.11
CA THR A 147 -15.88 9.16 -16.16
C THR A 147 -17.13 8.78 -16.94
N PRO A 148 -17.95 9.76 -17.40
CA PRO A 148 -19.18 9.47 -18.14
C PRO A 148 -18.98 8.60 -19.37
N GLU A 149 -17.82 8.74 -20.03
CA GLU A 149 -17.45 7.97 -21.22
C GLU A 149 -17.21 6.48 -20.90
N LYS A 150 -16.76 6.18 -19.68
CA LYS A 150 -16.42 4.82 -19.24
C LYS A 150 -17.47 4.16 -18.34
N ALA A 151 -18.40 4.93 -17.80
CA ALA A 151 -19.41 4.43 -16.85
C ALA A 151 -20.31 3.32 -17.41
N ASN A 152 -20.48 3.26 -18.75
CA ASN A 152 -21.27 2.21 -19.41
C ASN A 152 -20.42 0.98 -19.82
N ILE A 153 -19.11 1.04 -19.69
CA ILE A 153 -18.17 0.01 -20.18
C ILE A 153 -17.43 -0.64 -19.01
N LEU A 154 -17.05 0.17 -18.02
CA LEU A 154 -16.30 -0.28 -16.85
C LEU A 154 -17.22 -0.32 -15.63
N HIS A 155 -16.86 -1.20 -14.71
CA HIS A 155 -17.41 -1.23 -13.35
C HIS A 155 -16.35 -0.67 -12.39
N ASP A 156 -16.74 -0.05 -11.28
CA ASP A 156 -15.82 0.49 -10.29
C ASP A 156 -15.53 -0.48 -9.13
N ASP A 157 -15.99 -1.73 -9.24
CA ASP A 157 -15.96 -2.70 -8.14
C ASP A 157 -14.55 -3.02 -7.66
N ARG A 158 -13.59 -3.19 -8.57
CA ARG A 158 -12.20 -3.51 -8.22
C ARG A 158 -11.49 -2.31 -7.59
N ALA A 159 -11.67 -1.13 -8.17
CA ALA A 159 -11.15 0.11 -7.61
C ALA A 159 -11.74 0.39 -6.22
N TYR A 160 -13.02 0.07 -6.05
CA TYR A 160 -13.71 0.16 -4.77
C TYR A 160 -13.15 -0.81 -3.73
N CYS A 161 -12.91 -2.07 -4.10
CA CYS A 161 -12.27 -3.05 -3.23
C CYS A 161 -10.86 -2.61 -2.81
N LEU A 162 -10.08 -2.03 -3.74
CA LEU A 162 -8.75 -1.49 -3.41
C LEU A 162 -8.84 -0.31 -2.44
N ALA A 163 -9.82 0.59 -2.64
CA ALA A 163 -10.06 1.70 -1.74
C ALA A 163 -10.48 1.24 -0.33
N MET A 164 -11.33 0.22 -0.22
CA MET A 164 -11.70 -0.41 1.04
C MET A 164 -10.49 -1.01 1.76
N ALA A 165 -9.66 -1.76 1.04
CA ALA A 165 -8.45 -2.36 1.59
C ALA A 165 -7.46 -1.28 2.07
N GLY A 166 -7.24 -0.23 1.28
CA GLY A 166 -6.41 0.92 1.65
C GLY A 166 -6.90 1.61 2.91
N TYR A 167 -8.21 1.85 3.00
CA TYR A 167 -8.82 2.44 4.18
C TYR A 167 -8.64 1.58 5.44
N ALA A 168 -8.89 0.27 5.35
CA ALA A 168 -8.69 -0.66 6.46
C ALA A 168 -7.23 -0.66 6.95
N LEU A 169 -6.27 -0.70 6.04
CA LEU A 169 -4.84 -0.61 6.38
C LEU A 169 -4.48 0.72 7.07
N MET A 170 -5.03 1.84 6.61
CA MET A 170 -4.84 3.15 7.24
C MET A 170 -5.42 3.19 8.65
N GLN A 171 -6.59 2.60 8.88
CA GLN A 171 -7.20 2.50 10.20
C GLN A 171 -6.34 1.67 11.16
N GLU A 172 -5.88 0.51 10.73
CA GLU A 172 -4.96 -0.32 11.52
C GLU A 172 -3.65 0.40 11.85
N ARG A 173 -3.09 1.12 10.90
CA ARG A 173 -1.89 1.94 11.12
C ARG A 173 -2.12 3.01 12.18
N ARG A 174 -3.26 3.71 12.14
CA ARG A 174 -3.65 4.72 13.15
C ARG A 174 -3.78 4.11 14.53
N LYS A 175 -4.48 2.96 14.67
CA LYS A 175 -4.60 2.22 15.93
C LYS A 175 -3.23 1.84 16.51
N ASN A 176 -2.30 1.38 15.67
CA ASN A 176 -0.97 0.97 16.10
C ASN A 176 -0.08 2.15 16.53
N ILE A 177 -0.19 3.30 15.87
CA ILE A 177 0.53 4.53 16.26
C ILE A 177 0.04 5.02 17.62
N THR A 178 -1.26 5.01 17.85
CA THR A 178 -1.86 5.42 19.15
C THR A 178 -1.43 4.49 20.27
N LYS A 179 -1.42 3.18 20.05
CA LYS A 179 -0.92 2.20 21.04
C LYS A 179 0.54 2.45 21.41
N ARG A 180 1.43 2.70 20.43
CA ARG A 180 2.85 2.99 20.67
C ARG A 180 3.06 4.26 21.49
N LYS A 181 2.33 5.34 21.18
CA LYS A 181 2.42 6.59 21.94
C LYS A 181 2.00 6.42 23.40
N ASN A 182 0.92 5.67 23.65
CA ASN A 182 0.46 5.41 25.00
C ASN A 182 1.45 4.54 25.80
N THR A 183 2.07 3.56 25.18
CA THR A 183 3.09 2.70 25.82
C THR A 183 4.31 3.52 26.22
N THR A 184 4.81 4.37 25.32
CA THR A 184 5.99 5.23 25.59
C THR A 184 5.71 6.21 26.72
N ALA A 185 4.54 6.86 26.74
CA ALA A 185 4.15 7.77 27.82
C ALA A 185 4.03 7.05 29.16
N THR A 186 3.50 5.82 29.18
CA THR A 186 3.40 5.00 30.39
C THR A 186 4.78 4.57 30.91
N GLU A 187 5.70 4.19 30.01
CA GLU A 187 7.08 3.84 30.36
C GLU A 187 7.85 5.03 30.92
N GLU A 188 7.69 6.22 30.36
CA GLU A 188 8.30 7.44 30.87
C GLU A 188 7.76 7.82 32.26
N LEU A 189 6.45 7.71 32.48
CA LEU A 189 5.83 7.90 33.79
C LEU A 189 6.35 6.90 34.84
N VAL A 190 6.49 5.62 34.47
CA VAL A 190 7.06 4.60 35.34
C VAL A 190 8.52 4.91 35.69
N LYS A 191 9.34 5.35 34.73
CA LYS A 191 10.73 5.77 34.98
C LYS A 191 10.80 6.96 35.93
N GLN A 192 9.96 7.98 35.72
CA GLN A 192 9.91 9.14 36.62
C GLN A 192 9.48 8.80 38.05
N LEU A 193 8.53 7.88 38.21
CA LEU A 193 8.09 7.39 39.51
C LEU A 193 9.17 6.56 40.23
N THR A 194 9.94 5.79 39.46
CA THR A 194 11.03 4.97 40.00
C THR A 194 12.19 5.85 40.47
N ILE A 195 12.55 6.89 39.73
CA ILE A 195 13.56 7.86 40.13
C ILE A 195 13.16 8.61 41.42
N ARG A 196 11.89 9.03 41.54
CA ARG A 196 11.39 9.70 42.77
C ARG A 196 11.42 8.81 44.02
N ARG A 197 11.24 7.49 43.87
CA ARG A 197 11.36 6.53 45.00
C ARG A 197 12.81 6.33 45.46
N GLY A 198 13.79 6.37 44.52
CA GLY A 198 15.20 6.25 44.87
C GLY A 198 15.78 7.40 45.71
N TYR A 199 15.20 8.60 45.63
CA TYR A 199 15.64 9.77 46.42
C TYR A 199 15.13 9.82 47.85
N ARG A 200 14.21 8.94 48.27
CA ARG A 200 13.64 8.90 49.64
C ARG A 200 14.26 7.88 50.58
N SER A 201 15.21 7.05 50.13
CA SER A 201 15.84 6.01 50.93
C SER A 201 17.26 6.36 51.43
N GLY A 202 17.68 7.63 51.33
CA GLY A 202 19.01 8.08 51.70
C GLY A 202 19.01 9.19 52.75
N SER A 203 18.34 8.97 53.90
CA SER A 203 18.58 9.79 55.08
C SER A 203 18.01 9.11 56.32
N PHE A 204 18.82 8.26 56.93
CA PHE A 204 18.92 8.01 58.36
C PHE A 204 20.33 7.55 58.66
#